data_efa54a0da1f5ff03fbb612fdcd56ccea
#
_entry.id   efa54a0da1f5ff03fbb612fdcd56ccea
#
_cell.length_a   1.000
_cell.length_b   1.000
_cell.length_c   1.000
_cell.angle_alpha   90.00
_cell.angle_beta   90.00
_cell.angle_gamma   90.00
#
_symmetry.space_group_name_H-M   'P 1'
#
loop_
_entity.id
_entity.type
_entity.pdbx_description
1 polymer ?
#
loop_
_entity_poly.entity_id
_entity_poly.type
_entity_poly.pdbx_seq_one_letter_code
_entity_poly.pdbx_strand_id
1 'polypeptide(L)'
;MTNTHPHYRTDIEEIAARNQTARHMIAGFAAEMPVLADFWRHLDTALTGNLALSAEVTRLNAELTATRLDRANLLAAVRAALAAHADGEADPLYYLRDELNARQMPSARHGRAS
;
A
#
# COMPACT_ATOMS: atom_id res chain seq x y z
N MET A 1 -2.58 5.39 -17.74
CA MET A 1 -3.32 5.44 -16.55
C MET A 1 -2.64 4.84 -15.40
N THR A 2 -2.16 3.63 -15.52
CA THR A 2 -1.54 2.92 -14.41
C THR A 2 -0.06 3.25 -14.28
N ASN A 3 0.48 4.03 -15.19
CA ASN A 3 1.91 4.27 -15.24
C ASN A 3 2.44 5.12 -14.11
N THR A 4 1.56 5.84 -13.43
CA THR A 4 1.97 6.67 -12.31
C THR A 4 2.46 5.85 -11.12
N HIS A 5 1.94 4.64 -10.95
CA HIS A 5 2.29 3.83 -9.80
C HIS A 5 3.76 3.41 -9.74
N PRO A 6 4.37 2.95 -10.85
CA PRO A 6 5.80 2.63 -10.82
C PRO A 6 6.67 3.83 -10.48
N HIS A 7 6.36 4.99 -11.04
CA HIS A 7 7.11 6.21 -10.75
C HIS A 7 6.96 6.63 -9.29
N TYR A 8 5.76 6.54 -8.77
CA TYR A 8 5.49 6.90 -7.40
C TYR A 8 6.29 6.01 -6.44
N ARG A 9 6.30 4.72 -6.70
CA ARG A 9 7.04 3.77 -5.86
C ARG A 9 8.53 4.06 -5.90
N THR A 10 9.06 4.33 -7.09
CA THR A 10 10.47 4.65 -7.24
C THR A 10 10.84 5.90 -6.47
N ASP A 11 9.98 6.92 -6.50
CA ASP A 11 10.24 8.15 -5.77
C ASP A 11 10.30 7.91 -4.27
N ILE A 12 9.39 7.10 -3.74
CA ILE A 12 9.38 6.77 -2.31
C ILE A 12 10.62 5.99 -1.92
N GLU A 13 11.01 5.02 -2.73
CA GLU A 13 12.21 4.22 -2.48
C GLU A 13 13.46 5.09 -2.52
N GLU A 14 13.50 6.03 -3.45
CA GLU A 14 14.61 6.94 -3.56
C GLU A 14 14.72 7.86 -2.36
N ILE A 15 13.59 8.38 -1.87
CA ILE A 15 13.56 9.20 -0.67
C ILE A 15 14.06 8.40 0.52
N ALA A 16 13.63 7.16 0.67
CA ALA A 16 14.06 6.31 1.77
C ALA A 16 15.57 6.06 1.71
N ALA A 17 16.10 5.82 0.51
CA ALA A 17 17.53 5.59 0.33
C ALA A 17 18.33 6.84 0.67
N ARG A 18 17.88 8.01 0.26
CA ARG A 18 18.54 9.26 0.59
C ARG A 18 18.53 9.52 2.08
N ASN A 19 17.43 9.25 2.74
CA ASN A 19 17.35 9.43 4.19
C ASN A 19 18.31 8.49 4.90
N GLN A 20 18.44 7.26 4.44
CA GLN A 20 19.35 6.30 5.03
C GLN A 20 20.78 6.75 4.89
N THR A 21 21.16 7.22 3.70
CA THR A 21 22.49 7.75 3.47
C THR A 21 22.79 8.96 4.35
N ALA A 22 21.84 9.88 4.45
CA ALA A 22 21.99 11.06 5.29
C ALA A 22 22.18 10.68 6.75
N ARG A 23 21.44 9.69 7.23
CA ARG A 23 21.58 9.23 8.61
C ARG A 23 22.97 8.66 8.88
N HIS A 24 23.53 7.92 7.92
CA HIS A 24 24.88 7.41 8.07
C HIS A 24 25.90 8.53 8.13
N MET A 25 25.75 9.54 7.30
CA MET A 25 26.65 10.69 7.32
C MET A 25 26.56 11.45 8.64
N ILE A 26 25.34 11.67 9.12
CA ILE A 26 25.11 12.37 10.38
C ILE A 26 25.75 11.61 11.53
N ALA A 27 25.61 10.30 11.55
CA ALA A 27 26.23 9.48 12.60
C ALA A 27 27.76 9.62 12.58
N GLY A 28 28.35 9.66 11.38
CA GLY A 28 29.78 9.87 11.26
C GLY A 28 30.24 11.23 11.80
N PHE A 29 29.49 12.28 11.43
CA PHE A 29 29.82 13.62 11.92
C PHE A 29 29.61 13.73 13.42
N ALA A 30 28.57 13.13 13.96
CA ALA A 30 28.30 13.16 15.39
C ALA A 30 29.44 12.50 16.19
N ALA A 31 30.02 11.44 15.65
CA ALA A 31 31.11 10.74 16.28
C ALA A 31 32.36 11.62 16.34
N GLU A 32 32.59 12.46 15.33
CA GLU A 32 33.76 13.33 15.27
C GLU A 32 33.56 14.65 16.01
N MET A 33 32.32 15.11 16.15
CA MET A 33 32.01 16.39 16.77
C MET A 33 30.96 16.25 17.86
N PRO A 34 31.36 15.73 19.02
CA PRO A 34 30.39 15.49 20.11
C PRO A 34 29.69 16.75 20.60
N VAL A 35 30.31 17.93 20.41
CA VAL A 35 29.70 19.21 20.81
C VAL A 35 28.36 19.44 20.11
N LEU A 36 28.21 18.89 18.91
CA LEU A 36 27.02 19.04 18.12
C LEU A 36 26.11 17.81 18.21
N ALA A 37 26.33 16.94 19.19
CA ALA A 37 25.61 15.69 19.30
C ALA A 37 24.10 15.90 19.37
N ASP A 38 23.63 16.90 20.11
CA ASP A 38 22.21 17.19 20.24
C ASP A 38 21.59 17.60 18.89
N PHE A 39 22.31 18.44 18.17
CA PHE A 39 21.86 18.87 16.84
C PHE A 39 21.75 17.68 15.89
N TRP A 40 22.79 16.86 15.85
CA TRP A 40 22.77 15.67 14.99
C TRP A 40 21.68 14.69 15.40
N ARG A 41 21.42 14.57 16.68
CA ARG A 41 20.35 13.70 17.18
C ARG A 41 18.99 14.18 16.70
N HIS A 42 18.76 15.49 16.69
CA HIS A 42 17.51 16.06 16.18
C HIS A 42 17.35 15.79 14.70
N LEU A 43 18.42 15.92 13.91
CA LEU A 43 18.38 15.61 12.49
C LEU A 43 18.09 14.13 12.26
N ASP A 44 18.72 13.26 13.02
CA ASP A 44 18.51 11.84 12.90
C ASP A 44 17.04 11.46 13.21
N THR A 45 16.49 12.09 14.24
CA THR A 45 15.07 11.86 14.59
C THR A 45 14.16 12.30 13.47
N ALA A 46 14.43 13.45 12.85
CA ALA A 46 13.62 13.94 11.74
C ALA A 46 13.70 13.00 10.54
N LEU A 47 14.89 12.50 10.23
CA LEU A 47 15.07 11.57 9.11
C LEU A 47 14.39 10.23 9.39
N THR A 48 14.42 9.77 10.62
CA THR A 48 13.71 8.56 11.02
C THR A 48 12.21 8.75 10.84
N GLY A 49 11.68 9.93 11.21
CA GLY A 49 10.29 10.25 10.99
C GLY A 49 9.90 10.21 9.52
N ASN A 50 10.78 10.73 8.64
CA ASN A 50 10.54 10.69 7.20
C ASN A 50 10.48 9.27 6.67
N LEU A 51 11.34 8.39 7.18
CA LEU A 51 11.31 6.98 6.78
C LEU A 51 10.00 6.32 7.21
N ALA A 52 9.54 6.63 8.42
CA ALA A 52 8.27 6.09 8.91
C ALA A 52 7.10 6.58 8.04
N LEU A 53 7.11 7.86 7.67
CA LEU A 53 6.06 8.41 6.81
C LEU A 53 6.10 7.77 5.42
N SER A 54 7.28 7.55 4.88
CA SER A 54 7.42 6.89 3.57
C SER A 54 6.85 5.48 3.61
N ALA A 55 7.13 4.74 4.68
CA ALA A 55 6.59 3.40 4.86
C ALA A 55 5.06 3.44 4.96
N GLU A 56 4.52 4.43 5.67
CA GLU A 56 3.08 4.58 5.82
C GLU A 56 2.42 4.90 4.48
N VAL A 57 3.03 5.77 3.68
CA VAL A 57 2.51 6.09 2.35
C VAL A 57 2.49 4.85 1.48
N THR A 58 3.55 4.05 1.52
CA THR A 58 3.60 2.81 0.75
C THR A 58 2.49 1.85 1.18
N ARG A 59 2.27 1.72 2.50
CA ARG A 59 1.21 0.88 3.03
C ARG A 59 -0.16 1.35 2.57
N LEU A 60 -0.41 2.67 2.66
CA LEU A 60 -1.69 3.24 2.26
C LEU A 60 -1.94 3.07 0.77
N ASN A 61 -0.91 3.19 -0.05
CA ASN A 61 -1.05 2.96 -1.49
C ASN A 61 -1.42 1.51 -1.79
N ALA A 62 -0.83 0.57 -1.06
CA ALA A 62 -1.17 -0.84 -1.23
C ALA A 62 -2.63 -1.10 -0.85
N GLU A 63 -3.07 -0.51 0.26
CA GLU A 63 -4.46 -0.64 0.70
C GLU A 63 -5.42 -0.01 -0.30
N LEU A 64 -5.06 1.14 -0.84
CA LEU A 64 -5.90 1.81 -1.84
C LEU A 64 -6.03 0.97 -3.10
N THR A 65 -4.94 0.38 -3.55
CA THR A 65 -4.96 -0.50 -4.73
C THR A 65 -5.86 -1.70 -4.49
N ALA A 66 -5.75 -2.32 -3.30
CA ALA A 66 -6.59 -3.46 -2.95
C ALA A 66 -8.07 -3.06 -2.90
N THR A 67 -8.37 -1.90 -2.32
CA THR A 67 -9.74 -1.41 -2.23
C THR A 67 -10.33 -1.13 -3.61
N ARG A 68 -9.53 -0.56 -4.50
CA ARG A 68 -9.99 -0.30 -5.87
C ARG A 68 -10.27 -1.59 -6.62
N LEU A 69 -9.47 -2.61 -6.40
CA LEU A 69 -9.69 -3.91 -7.01
C LEU A 69 -10.97 -4.54 -6.48
N ASP A 70 -11.17 -4.49 -5.16
CA ASP A 70 -12.39 -4.99 -4.55
C ASP A 70 -13.62 -4.28 -5.11
N ARG A 71 -13.54 -2.98 -5.24
CA ARG A 71 -14.64 -2.19 -5.81
C ARG A 71 -14.92 -2.60 -7.25
N ALA A 72 -13.88 -2.79 -8.05
CA ALA A 72 -14.05 -3.18 -9.43
C ALA A 72 -14.70 -4.56 -9.54
N ASN A 73 -14.27 -5.49 -8.69
CA ASN A 73 -14.84 -6.83 -8.67
C ASN A 73 -16.30 -6.81 -8.25
N LEU A 74 -16.63 -6.00 -7.26
CA LEU A 74 -18.03 -5.89 -6.82
C LEU A 74 -18.90 -5.29 -7.90
N LEU A 75 -18.41 -4.24 -8.57
CA LEU A 75 -19.17 -3.62 -9.67
C LEU A 75 -19.36 -4.60 -10.82
N ALA A 76 -18.35 -5.40 -11.13
CA ALA A 76 -18.47 -6.41 -12.18
C ALA A 76 -19.53 -7.45 -11.81
N ALA A 77 -19.57 -7.86 -10.55
CA ALA A 77 -20.58 -8.81 -10.08
C ALA A 77 -22.00 -8.21 -10.15
N VAL A 78 -22.13 -6.93 -9.81
CA VAL A 78 -23.42 -6.25 -9.91
C VAL A 78 -23.88 -6.19 -11.36
N ARG A 79 -22.98 -5.82 -12.27
CA ARG A 79 -23.32 -5.75 -13.69
C ARG A 79 -23.69 -7.12 -14.25
N ALA A 80 -22.97 -8.16 -13.82
CA ALA A 80 -23.28 -9.51 -14.25
C ALA A 80 -24.66 -9.95 -13.76
N ALA A 81 -25.00 -9.60 -12.52
CA ALA A 81 -26.31 -9.93 -11.97
C ALA A 81 -27.43 -9.22 -12.72
N LEU A 82 -27.22 -7.95 -13.04
CA LEU A 82 -28.22 -7.18 -13.79
C LEU A 82 -28.41 -7.73 -15.20
N ALA A 83 -27.31 -8.08 -15.85
CA ALA A 83 -27.39 -8.68 -17.19
C ALA A 83 -28.07 -10.03 -17.14
N ALA A 84 -27.76 -10.85 -16.15
CA ALA A 84 -28.39 -12.15 -15.98
C ALA A 84 -29.90 -12.01 -15.76
N HIS A 85 -30.30 -11.02 -14.97
CA HIS A 85 -31.72 -10.75 -14.75
C HIS A 85 -32.41 -10.32 -16.06
N ALA A 86 -31.77 -9.45 -16.82
CA ALA A 86 -32.31 -8.99 -18.08
C ALA A 86 -32.47 -10.15 -19.09
N ASP A 87 -31.54 -11.10 -19.05
CA ASP A 87 -31.53 -12.26 -19.93
C ASP A 87 -32.49 -13.36 -19.47
N GLY A 88 -33.12 -13.20 -18.31
CA GLY A 88 -34.05 -14.18 -17.79
C GLY A 88 -33.40 -15.41 -17.22
N GLU A 89 -32.16 -15.33 -16.76
CA GLU A 89 -31.50 -16.47 -16.14
C GLU A 89 -32.21 -16.90 -14.87
N ALA A 90 -32.12 -18.19 -14.56
CA ALA A 90 -32.85 -18.76 -13.43
C ALA A 90 -32.32 -18.20 -12.09
N ASP A 91 -31.05 -17.89 -12.00
CA ASP A 91 -30.44 -17.39 -10.75
C ASP A 91 -29.57 -16.19 -11.04
N PRO A 92 -30.18 -15.01 -11.27
CA PRO A 92 -29.40 -13.82 -11.59
C PRO A 92 -28.52 -13.34 -10.46
N LEU A 93 -28.77 -13.75 -9.21
CA LEU A 93 -28.00 -13.32 -8.07
C LEU A 93 -26.79 -14.21 -7.82
N TYR A 94 -26.58 -15.23 -8.63
CA TYR A 94 -25.45 -16.14 -8.46
C TYR A 94 -24.12 -15.39 -8.40
N TYR A 95 -23.93 -14.43 -9.29
CA TYR A 95 -22.67 -13.70 -9.38
C TYR A 95 -22.41 -12.87 -8.13
N LEU A 96 -23.46 -12.27 -7.56
CA LEU A 96 -23.33 -11.52 -6.32
C LEU A 96 -23.02 -12.42 -5.15
N ARG A 97 -23.70 -13.56 -5.06
CA ARG A 97 -23.42 -14.49 -3.97
C ARG A 97 -22.02 -15.04 -4.06
N ASP A 98 -21.55 -15.33 -5.27
CA ASP A 98 -20.20 -15.84 -5.48
C ASP A 98 -19.16 -14.81 -5.02
N GLU A 99 -19.35 -13.54 -5.38
CA GLU A 99 -18.43 -12.48 -4.97
C GLU A 99 -18.46 -12.29 -3.47
N LEU A 100 -19.62 -12.30 -2.85
CA LEU A 100 -19.71 -12.13 -1.40
C LEU A 100 -19.06 -13.29 -0.66
N ASN A 101 -19.23 -14.52 -1.16
CA ASN A 101 -18.57 -15.67 -0.56
C ASN A 101 -17.07 -15.56 -0.64
N ALA A 102 -16.54 -15.09 -1.75
CA ALA A 102 -15.12 -14.89 -1.92
C ALA A 102 -14.58 -13.86 -0.91
N ARG A 103 -15.36 -12.83 -0.64
CA ARG A 103 -14.97 -11.80 0.32
C ARG A 103 -15.01 -12.29 1.75
N GLN A 104 -15.91 -13.21 2.06
CA GLN A 104 -16.06 -13.73 3.41
C GLN A 104 -15.01 -14.77 3.77
N MET A 105 -14.14 -15.13 2.84
CA MET A 105 -13.11 -16.14 3.06
C MET A 105 -11.71 -15.60 2.78
N PRO A 106 -11.37 -14.40 3.26
CA PRO A 106 -10.05 -13.84 3.01
C PRO A 106 -8.95 -14.60 3.72
N SER A 107 -9.24 -15.15 4.89
CA SER A 107 -8.23 -15.87 5.67
C SER A 107 -7.79 -17.15 4.98
N ALA A 108 -8.66 -17.78 4.21
CA ALA A 108 -8.29 -18.96 3.45
C ALA A 108 -7.25 -18.64 2.38
N ARG A 109 -7.37 -17.48 1.75
CA ARG A 109 -6.40 -17.05 0.76
C ARG A 109 -5.06 -16.73 1.40
N HIS A 110 -5.09 -16.03 2.50
CA HIS A 110 -3.87 -15.63 3.21
C HIS A 110 -3.19 -16.84 3.83
N GLY A 111 -3.97 -17.78 4.31
CA GLY A 111 -3.41 -18.99 4.89
C GLY A 111 -2.56 -19.78 3.90
N ARG A 112 -2.88 -19.73 2.64
CA ARG A 112 -2.08 -20.41 1.63
C ARG A 112 -0.74 -19.74 1.39
N ALA A 113 -0.71 -18.43 1.55
CA ALA A 113 0.49 -17.67 1.31
C ALA A 113 1.53 -17.88 2.40
N SER A 114 1.09 -18.32 3.57
CA SER A 114 2.01 -18.61 4.65
C SER A 114 2.46 -20.06 4.60
#